data_d1018e8a6f452368c68154195bf1eca6
#
_entry.id   d1018e8a6f452368c68154195bf1eca6
#
_cell.length_a   1.000
_cell.length_b   1.000
_cell.length_c   1.000
_cell.angle_alpha   90.00
_cell.angle_beta   90.00
_cell.angle_gamma   90.00
#
_symmetry.space_group_name_H-M   'P 1'
#
loop_
_entity.id
_entity.type
_entity.pdbx_description
1 polymer ?
#
loop_
_entity_poly.entity_id
_entity_poly.type
_entity_poly.pdbx_seq_one_letter_code
_entity_poly.pdbx_strand_id
1 'polypeptide(L)'
;MRIRSLVRAEIETVLQWAAAEGWNPGDDAEVFWNTDPGAFVGVEVDGQLVGSGSIVSYGGRMGFVGLFIVRPEFRGRGYGKALWDHMLTALPERLDPGAPMALDGVKDMEDRYRLTGFRSSHDDRRMRLISTAAQRPASVRRITAPVGNIAEWDSQCFGVPRPTFL
;
A
#
# COMPACT_ATOMS: atom_id res chain seq x y z
N MET A 1 19.62 -7.07 -12.89
CA MET A 1 18.51 -6.42 -12.15
C MET A 1 17.60 -5.70 -13.13
N ARG A 2 16.30 -5.90 -12.99
CA ARG A 2 15.25 -5.25 -13.79
C ARG A 2 14.12 -4.81 -12.85
N ILE A 3 13.56 -3.62 -13.05
CA ILE A 3 12.31 -3.20 -12.41
C ILE A 3 11.18 -3.36 -13.43
N ARG A 4 10.08 -3.96 -13.03
CA ARG A 4 8.93 -4.23 -13.90
C ARG A 4 7.61 -4.18 -13.13
N SER A 5 6.51 -4.04 -13.87
CA SER A 5 5.18 -4.24 -13.30
C SER A 5 5.02 -5.70 -12.84
N LEU A 6 4.28 -5.87 -11.76
CA LEU A 6 3.87 -7.18 -11.26
C LEU A 6 2.57 -7.62 -11.95
N VAL A 7 2.35 -8.93 -12.00
CA VAL A 7 1.07 -9.51 -12.41
C VAL A 7 0.23 -9.88 -11.21
N ARG A 8 -1.09 -10.04 -11.40
CA ARG A 8 -2.04 -10.33 -10.32
C ARG A 8 -1.61 -11.51 -9.42
N ALA A 9 -1.10 -12.58 -10.03
CA ALA A 9 -0.66 -13.77 -9.29
C ALA A 9 0.52 -13.52 -8.34
N GLU A 10 1.31 -12.45 -8.54
CA GLU A 10 2.45 -12.12 -7.67
C GLU A 10 2.02 -11.35 -6.42
N ILE A 11 0.80 -10.78 -6.40
CA ILE A 11 0.33 -9.96 -5.27
C ILE A 11 0.21 -10.79 -4.00
N GLU A 12 -0.25 -12.04 -4.08
CA GLU A 12 -0.29 -12.94 -2.92
C GLU A 12 1.11 -13.15 -2.30
N THR A 13 2.14 -13.27 -3.14
CA THR A 13 3.52 -13.37 -2.67
C THR A 13 3.97 -12.10 -1.96
N VAL A 14 3.62 -10.92 -2.50
CA VAL A 14 3.91 -9.63 -1.87
C VAL A 14 3.22 -9.49 -0.52
N LEU A 15 1.95 -9.89 -0.42
CA LEU A 15 1.21 -9.86 0.85
C LEU A 15 1.78 -10.86 1.87
N GLN A 16 2.26 -12.02 1.44
CA GLN A 16 2.99 -12.95 2.31
C GLN A 16 4.28 -12.31 2.86
N TRP A 17 5.03 -11.56 2.04
CA TRP A 17 6.20 -10.82 2.53
C TRP A 17 5.80 -9.74 3.53
N ALA A 18 4.74 -8.99 3.26
CA ALA A 18 4.21 -7.99 4.18
C ALA A 18 3.78 -8.61 5.53
N ALA A 19 3.15 -9.78 5.48
CA ALA A 19 2.80 -10.54 6.69
C ALA A 19 4.05 -11.00 7.47
N ALA A 20 5.10 -11.44 6.77
CA ALA A 20 6.37 -11.81 7.39
C ALA A 20 7.10 -10.63 8.04
N GLU A 21 6.93 -9.40 7.52
CA GLU A 21 7.39 -8.16 8.18
C GLU A 21 6.48 -7.73 9.37
N GLY A 22 5.43 -8.49 9.66
CA GLY A 22 4.49 -8.18 10.75
C GLY A 22 3.44 -7.11 10.41
N TRP A 23 3.26 -6.76 9.14
CA TRP A 23 2.36 -5.67 8.75
C TRP A 23 0.89 -6.05 8.72
N ASN A 24 0.55 -7.34 8.79
CA ASN A 24 -0.82 -7.85 8.79
C ASN A 24 -1.71 -7.25 7.66
N PRO A 25 -1.38 -7.48 6.39
CA PRO A 25 -2.10 -6.90 5.26
C PRO A 25 -3.54 -7.47 5.07
N GLY A 26 -3.92 -8.52 5.79
CA GLY A 26 -5.18 -9.25 5.55
C GLY A 26 -5.11 -10.15 4.32
N ASP A 27 -6.28 -10.67 3.91
CA ASP A 27 -6.45 -11.52 2.73
C ASP A 27 -7.00 -10.70 1.53
N ASP A 28 -6.62 -9.43 1.44
CA ASP A 28 -7.26 -8.44 0.58
C ASP A 28 -6.56 -8.26 -0.80
N ALA A 29 -5.90 -9.30 -1.31
CA ALA A 29 -5.19 -9.25 -2.58
C ALA A 29 -6.06 -8.74 -3.75
N GLU A 30 -7.34 -9.11 -3.78
CA GLU A 30 -8.30 -8.64 -4.78
C GLU A 30 -8.58 -7.14 -4.64
N VAL A 31 -8.79 -6.66 -3.42
CA VAL A 31 -9.06 -5.25 -3.15
C VAL A 31 -7.86 -4.40 -3.56
N PHE A 32 -6.64 -4.82 -3.16
CA PHE A 32 -5.42 -4.12 -3.56
C PHE A 32 -5.26 -4.07 -5.08
N TRP A 33 -5.40 -5.22 -5.73
CA TRP A 33 -5.27 -5.31 -7.19
C TRP A 33 -6.31 -4.47 -7.91
N ASN A 34 -7.59 -4.61 -7.54
CA ASN A 34 -8.68 -3.93 -8.22
C ASN A 34 -8.70 -2.42 -7.98
N THR A 35 -8.09 -1.94 -6.90
CA THR A 35 -7.96 -0.50 -6.64
C THR A 35 -7.13 0.18 -7.72
N ASP A 36 -6.00 -0.40 -8.10
CA ASP A 36 -5.14 0.11 -9.16
C ASP A 36 -4.20 -1.00 -9.68
N PRO A 37 -4.60 -1.78 -10.68
CA PRO A 37 -3.79 -2.90 -11.20
C PRO A 37 -2.42 -2.47 -11.74
N GLY A 38 -2.29 -1.22 -12.20
CA GLY A 38 -1.03 -0.67 -12.70
C GLY A 38 -0.07 -0.15 -11.63
N ALA A 39 -0.45 -0.26 -10.35
CA ALA A 39 0.35 0.32 -9.27
C ALA A 39 1.53 -0.54 -8.82
N PHE A 40 1.53 -1.84 -9.10
CA PHE A 40 2.46 -2.77 -8.48
C PHE A 40 3.73 -2.94 -9.31
N VAL A 41 4.87 -2.73 -8.68
CA VAL A 41 6.20 -2.84 -9.28
C VAL A 41 7.08 -3.80 -8.48
N GLY A 42 8.00 -4.45 -9.15
CA GLY A 42 8.91 -5.38 -8.52
C GLY A 42 10.33 -5.29 -9.06
N VAL A 43 11.30 -5.65 -8.23
CA VAL A 43 12.69 -5.86 -8.62
C VAL A 43 12.92 -7.32 -8.90
N GLU A 44 13.36 -7.62 -10.11
CA GLU A 44 13.75 -8.95 -10.55
C GLU A 44 15.27 -9.03 -10.73
N VAL A 45 15.88 -10.07 -10.19
CA VAL A 45 17.30 -10.39 -10.31
C VAL A 45 17.43 -11.84 -10.70
N ASP A 46 18.09 -12.12 -11.82
CA ASP A 46 18.32 -13.47 -12.35
C ASP A 46 17.03 -14.31 -12.46
N GLY A 47 15.93 -13.65 -12.90
CA GLY A 47 14.62 -14.26 -13.06
C GLY A 47 13.83 -14.43 -11.76
N GLN A 48 14.36 -13.99 -10.62
CA GLN A 48 13.70 -14.07 -9.32
C GLN A 48 13.19 -12.71 -8.86
N LEU A 49 11.94 -12.65 -8.40
CA LEU A 49 11.41 -11.47 -7.74
C LEU A 49 12.02 -11.34 -6.34
N VAL A 50 12.71 -10.21 -6.09
CA VAL A 50 13.47 -9.98 -4.85
C VAL A 50 12.99 -8.79 -4.04
N GLY A 51 12.12 -7.97 -4.60
CA GLY A 51 11.51 -6.83 -3.93
C GLY A 51 10.27 -6.34 -4.64
N SER A 52 9.42 -5.62 -3.92
CA SER A 52 8.15 -5.09 -4.40
C SER A 52 7.88 -3.70 -3.85
N GLY A 53 6.99 -2.99 -4.51
CA GLY A 53 6.38 -1.75 -4.05
C GLY A 53 5.08 -1.48 -4.77
N SER A 54 4.28 -0.57 -4.24
CA SER A 54 3.07 -0.08 -4.90
C SER A 54 3.06 1.44 -4.99
N ILE A 55 2.57 1.96 -6.10
CA ILE A 55 2.45 3.38 -6.44
C ILE A 55 1.02 3.67 -6.88
N VAL A 56 0.09 3.55 -5.94
CA VAL A 56 -1.35 3.69 -6.19
C VAL A 56 -1.69 5.13 -6.54
N SER A 57 -2.45 5.31 -7.61
CA SER A 57 -3.07 6.60 -7.97
C SER A 57 -4.58 6.54 -7.75
N TYR A 58 -5.08 7.37 -6.87
CA TYR A 58 -6.52 7.53 -6.64
C TYR A 58 -7.07 8.58 -7.61
N GLY A 59 -7.24 8.16 -8.86
CA GLY A 59 -7.79 9.00 -9.94
C GLY A 59 -6.99 10.27 -10.22
N GLY A 60 -5.67 10.22 -10.10
CA GLY A 60 -4.76 11.34 -10.30
C GLY A 60 -4.68 12.31 -9.12
N ARG A 61 -5.65 12.31 -8.22
CA ARG A 61 -5.80 13.34 -7.17
C ARG A 61 -4.97 13.11 -5.92
N MET A 62 -4.53 11.89 -5.69
CA MET A 62 -3.65 11.51 -4.60
C MET A 62 -2.85 10.26 -4.99
N GLY A 63 -1.57 10.24 -4.65
CA GLY A 63 -0.71 9.07 -4.76
C GLY A 63 -0.47 8.41 -3.40
N PHE A 64 -0.36 7.08 -3.38
CA PHE A 64 0.00 6.36 -2.17
C PHE A 64 1.10 5.33 -2.45
N VAL A 65 2.19 5.44 -1.71
CA VAL A 65 3.32 4.51 -1.77
C VAL A 65 3.15 3.45 -0.69
N GLY A 66 3.18 2.19 -1.08
CA GLY A 66 3.01 1.08 -0.14
C GLY A 66 3.77 -0.17 -0.53
N LEU A 67 3.66 -1.22 0.27
CA LEU A 67 4.22 -2.56 0.03
C LEU A 67 5.70 -2.55 -0.40
N PHE A 68 6.45 -1.52 0.07
CA PHE A 68 7.87 -1.36 -0.24
C PHE A 68 8.69 -2.33 0.59
N ILE A 69 9.05 -3.45 -0.01
CA ILE A 69 9.73 -4.57 0.64
C ILE A 69 10.89 -5.05 -0.24
N VAL A 70 12.03 -5.31 0.37
CA VAL A 70 13.10 -6.13 -0.23
C VAL A 70 13.30 -7.34 0.67
N ARG A 71 13.27 -8.52 0.07
CA ARG A 71 13.49 -9.78 0.79
C ARG A 71 14.79 -9.72 1.59
N PRO A 72 14.80 -10.22 2.85
CA PRO A 72 15.94 -10.06 3.77
C PRO A 72 17.28 -10.45 3.17
N GLU A 73 17.36 -11.58 2.46
CA GLU A 73 18.56 -12.13 1.86
C GLU A 73 19.10 -11.30 0.67
N PHE A 74 18.33 -10.34 0.19
CA PHE A 74 18.69 -9.42 -0.92
C PHE A 74 18.93 -7.98 -0.45
N ARG A 75 18.77 -7.70 0.84
CA ARG A 75 19.01 -6.36 1.42
C ARG A 75 20.48 -5.98 1.37
N GLY A 76 20.78 -4.69 1.47
CA GLY A 76 22.15 -4.18 1.46
C GLY A 76 22.85 -4.17 0.09
N ARG A 77 22.15 -4.55 -0.99
CA ARG A 77 22.69 -4.65 -2.36
C ARG A 77 22.24 -3.52 -3.30
N GLY A 78 21.61 -2.48 -2.76
CA GLY A 78 21.13 -1.34 -3.55
C GLY A 78 19.75 -1.52 -4.20
N TYR A 79 19.15 -2.71 -4.16
CA TYR A 79 17.87 -3.00 -4.83
C TYR A 79 16.73 -2.14 -4.30
N GLY A 80 16.67 -1.94 -2.97
CA GLY A 80 15.66 -1.07 -2.36
C GLY A 80 15.80 0.38 -2.82
N LYS A 81 17.04 0.90 -2.92
CA LYS A 81 17.25 2.27 -3.43
C LYS A 81 16.77 2.39 -4.87
N ALA A 82 17.15 1.46 -5.73
CA ALA A 82 16.72 1.49 -7.14
C ALA A 82 15.21 1.41 -7.30
N LEU A 83 14.54 0.55 -6.51
CA LEU A 83 13.09 0.45 -6.50
C LEU A 83 12.44 1.75 -6.01
N TRP A 84 12.94 2.31 -4.91
CA TRP A 84 12.45 3.57 -4.34
C TRP A 84 12.57 4.73 -5.32
N ASP A 85 13.74 4.91 -5.93
CA ASP A 85 13.97 5.95 -6.93
C ASP A 85 13.01 5.80 -8.12
N HIS A 86 12.79 4.57 -8.58
CA HIS A 86 11.81 4.29 -9.65
C HIS A 86 10.39 4.67 -9.23
N MET A 87 9.95 4.28 -8.03
CA MET A 87 8.61 4.58 -7.53
C MET A 87 8.35 6.08 -7.42
N LEU A 88 9.33 6.84 -6.90
CA LEU A 88 9.23 8.29 -6.78
C LEU A 88 9.28 9.03 -8.13
N THR A 89 9.83 8.41 -9.16
CA THR A 89 9.79 8.94 -10.52
C THR A 89 8.48 8.60 -11.22
N ALA A 90 8.01 7.37 -11.08
CA ALA A 90 6.85 6.87 -11.82
C ALA A 90 5.51 7.33 -11.22
N LEU A 91 5.41 7.51 -9.89
CA LEU A 91 4.14 7.90 -9.26
C LEU A 91 3.69 9.31 -9.70
N PRO A 92 4.53 10.36 -9.70
CA PRO A 92 4.13 11.68 -10.18
C PRO A 92 3.58 11.71 -11.60
N GLU A 93 4.08 10.84 -12.50
CA GLU A 93 3.59 10.73 -13.88
C GLU A 93 2.14 10.22 -13.97
N ARG A 94 1.62 9.66 -12.88
CA ARG A 94 0.28 9.11 -12.75
C ARG A 94 -0.68 10.04 -11.98
N LEU A 95 -0.20 11.23 -11.61
CA LEU A 95 -0.93 12.18 -10.77
C LEU A 95 -1.17 13.51 -11.49
N ASP A 96 -2.22 14.19 -11.08
CA ASP A 96 -2.48 15.58 -11.49
C ASP A 96 -1.38 16.50 -10.92
N PRO A 97 -1.05 17.59 -11.61
CA PRO A 97 -0.07 18.54 -11.12
C PRO A 97 -0.39 19.05 -9.71
N GLY A 98 0.55 18.87 -8.77
CA GLY A 98 0.39 19.29 -7.38
C GLY A 98 -0.40 18.32 -6.48
N ALA A 99 -0.82 17.17 -6.98
CA ALA A 99 -1.47 16.15 -6.15
C ALA A 99 -0.52 15.63 -5.06
N PRO A 100 -1.01 15.44 -3.83
CA PRO A 100 -0.17 14.94 -2.74
C PRO A 100 0.19 13.48 -2.93
N MET A 101 1.34 13.09 -2.37
CA MET A 101 1.75 11.70 -2.21
C MET A 101 1.88 11.38 -0.73
N ALA A 102 1.37 10.23 -0.33
CA ALA A 102 1.42 9.75 1.05
C ALA A 102 1.99 8.34 1.16
N LEU A 103 2.38 7.96 2.36
CA LEU A 103 2.76 6.60 2.72
C LEU A 103 2.55 6.38 4.22
N ASP A 104 2.34 5.12 4.59
CA ASP A 104 2.46 4.67 5.98
C ASP A 104 3.82 3.98 6.13
N GLY A 105 4.72 4.66 6.81
CA GLY A 105 6.11 4.24 6.93
C GLY A 105 6.42 3.58 8.27
N VAL A 106 7.27 2.56 8.25
CA VAL A 106 7.84 2.02 9.50
C VAL A 106 8.80 3.04 10.12
N LYS A 107 8.78 3.15 11.45
CA LYS A 107 9.53 4.16 12.21
C LYS A 107 11.03 4.19 11.87
N ASP A 108 11.63 3.04 11.70
CA ASP A 108 13.07 2.90 11.41
C ASP A 108 13.46 3.48 10.04
N MET A 109 12.49 3.74 9.16
CA MET A 109 12.71 4.29 7.82
C MET A 109 12.33 5.78 7.72
N GLU A 110 11.82 6.40 8.78
CA GLU A 110 11.32 7.78 8.77
C GLU A 110 12.34 8.78 8.21
N ASP A 111 13.60 8.70 8.66
CA ASP A 111 14.65 9.61 8.19
C ASP A 111 14.93 9.45 6.69
N ARG A 112 14.82 8.24 6.14
CA ARG A 112 14.98 7.99 4.70
C ARG A 112 13.83 8.59 3.90
N TYR A 113 12.60 8.51 4.39
CA TYR A 113 11.44 9.15 3.76
C TYR A 113 11.58 10.67 3.78
N ARG A 114 12.05 11.25 4.89
CA ARG A 114 12.32 12.69 4.99
C ARG A 114 13.36 13.19 3.98
N LEU A 115 14.41 12.42 3.71
CA LEU A 115 15.42 12.76 2.70
C LEU A 115 14.84 12.84 1.28
N THR A 116 13.70 12.23 1.02
CA THR A 116 13.01 12.27 -0.27
C THR A 116 11.82 13.24 -0.30
N GLY A 117 11.68 14.08 0.74
CA GLY A 117 10.70 15.16 0.78
C GLY A 117 9.40 14.85 1.53
N PHE A 118 9.20 13.62 2.02
CA PHE A 118 8.06 13.30 2.87
C PHE A 118 8.19 13.99 4.23
N ARG A 119 7.04 14.35 4.80
CA ARG A 119 6.95 14.94 6.14
C ARG A 119 6.02 14.09 6.98
N SER A 120 6.42 13.78 8.21
CA SER A 120 5.56 13.10 9.18
C SER A 120 4.35 13.97 9.51
N SER A 121 3.16 13.39 9.41
CA SER A 121 1.89 14.06 9.76
C SER A 121 1.34 13.57 11.11
N HIS A 122 1.46 12.29 11.39
CA HIS A 122 1.00 11.64 12.62
C HIS A 122 1.72 10.31 12.83
N ASP A 123 1.58 9.76 14.05
CA ASP A 123 2.05 8.43 14.39
C ASP A 123 0.85 7.50 14.58
N ASP A 124 0.85 6.35 13.89
CA ASP A 124 -0.14 5.30 14.07
C ASP A 124 0.34 4.22 15.04
N ARG A 125 -0.59 3.70 15.83
CA ARG A 125 -0.33 2.56 16.70
C ARG A 125 -1.27 1.42 16.37
N ARG A 126 -0.71 0.30 15.93
CA ARG A 126 -1.48 -0.92 15.74
C ARG A 126 -1.69 -1.60 17.08
N MET A 127 -2.94 -1.80 17.44
CA MET A 127 -3.35 -2.52 18.66
C MET A 127 -3.77 -3.95 18.28
N ARG A 128 -3.44 -4.91 19.14
CA ARG A 128 -3.86 -6.31 19.02
C ARG A 128 -4.73 -6.70 20.19
N LEU A 129 -5.88 -7.27 19.89
CA LEU A 129 -6.78 -7.89 20.87
C LEU A 129 -6.93 -9.37 20.54
N ILE A 130 -6.82 -10.23 21.52
CA ILE A 130 -7.24 -11.64 21.40
C ILE A 130 -8.76 -11.64 21.57
N SER A 131 -9.48 -11.86 20.47
CA SER A 131 -10.93 -11.92 20.47
C SER A 131 -11.42 -13.14 21.26
N THR A 132 -12.32 -12.91 22.20
CA THR A 132 -13.17 -13.96 22.76
C THR A 132 -14.49 -13.97 22.00
N ALA A 133 -15.09 -15.16 21.83
CA ALA A 133 -16.38 -15.28 21.17
C ALA A 133 -17.41 -14.38 21.85
N ALA A 134 -17.82 -13.32 21.14
CA ALA A 134 -18.86 -12.41 21.60
C ALA A 134 -20.09 -12.53 20.72
N GLN A 135 -21.27 -12.48 21.32
CA GLN A 135 -22.51 -12.39 20.53
C GLN A 135 -22.62 -10.98 19.92
N ARG A 136 -23.01 -10.94 18.66
CA ARG A 136 -23.29 -9.67 17.98
C ARG A 136 -24.45 -8.97 18.71
N PRO A 137 -24.30 -7.69 19.11
CA PRO A 137 -25.42 -6.92 19.62
C PRO A 137 -26.57 -6.88 18.61
N ALA A 138 -27.83 -6.99 19.09
CA ALA A 138 -29.00 -6.95 18.20
C ALA A 138 -29.14 -5.63 17.40
N SER A 139 -28.52 -4.56 17.91
CA SER A 139 -28.47 -3.25 17.23
C SER A 139 -27.51 -3.21 16.04
N VAL A 140 -26.60 -4.21 15.90
CA VAL A 140 -25.63 -4.26 14.81
C VAL A 140 -26.12 -5.20 13.72
N ARG A 141 -26.31 -4.68 12.52
CA ARG A 141 -26.71 -5.43 11.33
C ARG A 141 -25.53 -5.56 10.37
N ARG A 142 -25.42 -6.72 9.72
CA ARG A 142 -24.52 -6.88 8.58
C ARG A 142 -25.11 -6.10 7.41
N ILE A 143 -24.31 -5.25 6.78
CA ILE A 143 -24.66 -4.66 5.49
C ILE A 143 -24.08 -5.52 4.38
N THR A 144 -24.87 -5.77 3.34
CA THR A 144 -24.51 -6.62 2.18
C THR A 144 -24.44 -5.84 0.88
N ALA A 145 -24.73 -4.53 0.95
CA ALA A 145 -24.60 -3.61 -0.16
C ALA A 145 -24.13 -2.25 0.38
N PRO A 146 -23.48 -1.42 -0.44
CA PRO A 146 -23.10 -0.06 -0.03
C PRO A 146 -24.30 0.70 0.50
N VAL A 147 -24.19 1.27 1.69
CA VAL A 147 -25.22 2.14 2.28
C VAL A 147 -24.96 3.55 1.77
N GLY A 148 -25.99 4.18 1.24
CA GLY A 148 -26.08 5.46 0.54
C GLY A 148 -24.91 6.45 0.64
N ASN A 149 -24.45 6.81 1.82
CA ASN A 149 -23.43 7.86 2.02
C ASN A 149 -22.03 7.34 2.35
N ILE A 150 -21.79 6.02 2.31
CA ILE A 150 -20.46 5.46 2.68
C ILE A 150 -19.34 6.02 1.80
N ALA A 151 -19.56 6.09 0.49
CA ALA A 151 -18.56 6.61 -0.44
C ALA A 151 -18.25 8.10 -0.21
N GLU A 152 -19.26 8.88 0.17
CA GLU A 152 -19.09 10.30 0.51
C GLU A 152 -18.32 10.45 1.83
N TRP A 153 -18.70 9.74 2.87
CA TRP A 153 -17.99 9.75 4.15
C TRP A 153 -16.56 9.26 4.03
N ASP A 154 -16.34 8.17 3.29
CA ASP A 154 -15.00 7.68 3.00
C ASP A 154 -14.15 8.73 2.31
N SER A 155 -14.70 9.38 1.29
CA SER A 155 -14.03 10.46 0.55
C SER A 155 -13.68 11.66 1.43
N GLN A 156 -14.55 12.02 2.37
CA GLN A 156 -14.29 13.11 3.33
C GLN A 156 -13.18 12.74 4.31
N CYS A 157 -13.16 11.49 4.80
CA CYS A 157 -12.16 11.01 5.76
C CYS A 157 -10.81 10.76 5.11
N PHE A 158 -10.79 10.16 3.93
CA PHE A 158 -9.57 9.79 3.21
C PHE A 158 -8.96 10.96 2.41
N GLY A 159 -9.81 11.94 2.06
CA GLY A 159 -9.42 13.14 1.31
C GLY A 159 -9.64 13.06 -0.20
N VAL A 160 -9.83 11.88 -0.78
CA VAL A 160 -10.18 11.66 -2.19
C VAL A 160 -11.14 10.48 -2.34
N PRO A 161 -12.01 10.46 -3.36
CA PRO A 161 -12.86 9.30 -3.66
C PRO A 161 -12.03 8.08 -4.08
N ARG A 162 -12.42 6.92 -3.54
CA ARG A 162 -11.85 5.62 -3.88
C ARG A 162 -12.94 4.54 -3.98
N PRO A 163 -13.87 4.69 -4.93
CA PRO A 163 -15.05 3.82 -5.01
C PRO A 163 -14.72 2.35 -5.27
N THR A 164 -13.59 2.06 -5.91
CA THR A 164 -13.15 0.68 -6.17
C THR A 164 -12.62 -0.01 -4.91
N PHE A 165 -12.25 0.76 -3.89
CA PHE A 165 -11.79 0.24 -2.61
C PHE A 165 -12.94 -0.17 -1.68
N LEU A 166 -14.13 0.42 -1.86
CA LEU A 166 -15.34 0.19 -1.06
C LEU A 166 -16.20 -0.94 -1.62
#